data_ebc24dcbf948029d2af8150ed219ac00
#
_entry.id   ebc24dcbf948029d2af8150ed219ac00
#
_cell.length_a   1.000
_cell.length_b   1.000
_cell.length_c   1.000
_cell.angle_alpha   90.00
_cell.angle_beta   90.00
_cell.angle_gamma   90.00
#
_symmetry.space_group_name_H-M   'P 1'
#
loop_
_entity.id
_entity.type
_entity.pdbx_description
1 polymer ?
#
loop_
_entity_poly.entity_id
_entity_poly.type
_entity_poly.pdbx_seq_one_letter_code
_entity_poly.pdbx_strand_id
1 'polypeptide(L)'
;NITLLSHKSEKYKFASISSLKQVDTNFPIIYDVPFDKLSKLKEGDVLRLCPDGMIQRVFEIQSEQNVLFLTERCNSRCIMCPQPQMPYDYSDDVIKILQCIPNKALHHICLSGGEPTLSAKIFDILKRLKKYPFIQPIILTNGRKFSDKNFVNQFIKNAPFNMIYAIPLYS
;
A
#
# COMPACT_ATOMS: atom_id res chain seq x y z
N ASN A 1 18.99 3.34 -5.14
CA ASN A 1 18.76 3.59 -3.69
C ASN A 1 17.41 2.98 -3.32
N ILE A 2 17.42 1.92 -2.55
CA ILE A 2 16.22 1.27 -2.05
C ILE A 2 15.91 1.88 -0.70
N THR A 3 14.72 2.46 -0.54
CA THR A 3 14.26 2.98 0.75
C THR A 3 13.67 1.82 1.53
N LEU A 4 14.29 1.45 2.65
CA LEU A 4 13.81 0.42 3.55
C LEU A 4 12.92 1.05 4.63
N LEU A 5 11.71 0.52 4.78
CA LEU A 5 10.87 0.78 5.94
C LEU A 5 11.29 -0.16 7.07
N SER A 6 12.13 0.30 7.98
CA SER A 6 12.45 -0.45 9.19
C SER A 6 11.68 0.11 10.38
N HIS A 7 11.13 -0.78 11.20
CA HIS A 7 10.31 -0.41 12.36
C HIS A 7 11.10 0.16 13.54
N LYS A 8 12.44 0.19 13.55
CA LYS A 8 13.22 0.49 14.76
C LYS A 8 14.59 1.17 14.63
N SER A 9 14.95 1.84 13.55
CA SER A 9 16.18 2.62 13.63
C SER A 9 16.08 3.98 12.94
N GLU A 10 15.91 5.03 13.72
CA GLU A 10 16.10 6.42 13.29
C GLU A 10 17.57 6.73 12.93
N LYS A 11 18.49 5.79 13.18
CA LYS A 11 19.93 5.99 13.03
C LYS A 11 20.42 5.95 11.58
N TYR A 12 19.74 5.24 10.69
CA TYR A 12 20.21 5.07 9.32
C TYR A 12 19.12 5.49 8.31
N LYS A 13 19.47 6.39 7.40
CA LYS A 13 18.61 6.85 6.31
C LYS A 13 18.67 5.94 5.08
N PHE A 14 19.66 5.04 5.03
CA PHE A 14 19.94 4.18 3.89
C PHE A 14 20.20 2.76 4.36
N ALA A 15 19.84 1.81 3.53
CA ALA A 15 20.25 0.42 3.63
C ALA A 15 20.50 -0.11 2.22
N SER A 16 21.28 -1.19 2.12
CA SER A 16 21.58 -1.83 0.85
C SER A 16 21.09 -3.27 0.82
N ILE A 17 20.82 -3.76 -0.39
CA ILE A 17 20.57 -5.17 -0.66
C ILE A 17 21.61 -5.61 -1.69
N SER A 18 22.29 -6.72 -1.44
CA SER A 18 23.37 -7.21 -2.28
C SER A 18 23.25 -8.70 -2.55
N SER A 19 23.73 -9.13 -3.71
CA SER A 19 23.94 -10.55 -4.04
C SER A 19 25.27 -11.10 -3.54
N LEU A 20 26.16 -10.25 -3.02
CA LEU A 20 27.42 -10.70 -2.45
C LEU A 20 27.18 -11.37 -1.09
N LYS A 21 27.99 -12.38 -0.76
CA LYS A 21 27.87 -13.14 0.49
C LYS A 21 28.29 -12.34 1.72
N GLN A 22 29.18 -11.37 1.54
CA GLN A 22 29.63 -10.50 2.61
C GLN A 22 30.02 -9.14 2.05
N VAL A 23 29.56 -8.07 2.68
CA VAL A 23 29.89 -6.69 2.32
C VAL A 23 30.16 -5.94 3.61
N ASP A 24 31.30 -5.32 3.70
CA ASP A 24 31.65 -4.45 4.82
C ASP A 24 31.12 -3.04 4.56
N THR A 25 30.15 -2.60 5.38
CA THR A 25 29.52 -1.28 5.24
C THR A 25 29.19 -0.70 6.61
N ASN A 26 29.16 0.63 6.67
CA ASN A 26 28.76 1.37 7.87
C ASN A 26 27.24 1.56 8.03
N PHE A 27 26.42 0.93 7.17
CA PHE A 27 24.96 1.02 7.20
C PHE A 27 24.33 -0.37 7.05
N PRO A 28 23.06 -0.54 7.43
CA PRO A 28 22.37 -1.82 7.33
C PRO A 28 22.40 -2.38 5.92
N ILE A 29 22.73 -3.66 5.78
CA ILE A 29 22.74 -4.37 4.51
C ILE A 29 22.09 -5.74 4.66
N ILE A 30 21.34 -6.13 3.64
CA ILE A 30 20.90 -7.50 3.41
C ILE A 30 21.79 -8.07 2.32
N TYR A 31 22.47 -9.13 2.61
CA TYR A 31 23.43 -9.78 1.69
C TYR A 31 22.94 -11.19 1.32
N ASP A 32 23.64 -11.81 0.37
CA ASP A 32 23.33 -13.15 -0.14
C ASP A 32 21.93 -13.29 -0.76
N VAL A 33 21.41 -12.19 -1.31
CA VAL A 33 20.13 -12.22 -2.02
C VAL A 33 20.37 -12.69 -3.45
N PRO A 34 19.65 -13.70 -3.96
CA PRO A 34 19.86 -14.22 -5.31
C PRO A 34 19.77 -13.11 -6.38
N PHE A 35 20.75 -13.09 -7.29
CA PHE A 35 20.84 -12.04 -8.32
C PHE A 35 19.61 -11.98 -9.22
N ASP A 36 18.98 -13.13 -9.53
CA ASP A 36 17.74 -13.20 -10.30
C ASP A 36 16.56 -12.50 -9.61
N LYS A 37 16.58 -12.41 -8.29
CA LYS A 37 15.60 -11.64 -7.51
C LYS A 37 15.92 -10.15 -7.52
N LEU A 38 17.20 -9.79 -7.31
CA LEU A 38 17.63 -8.39 -7.32
C LEU A 38 17.42 -7.73 -8.69
N SER A 39 17.71 -8.44 -9.79
CA SER A 39 17.57 -7.90 -11.15
C SER A 39 16.14 -7.51 -11.52
N LYS A 40 15.14 -8.05 -10.81
CA LYS A 40 13.72 -7.74 -11.00
C LYS A 40 13.27 -6.49 -10.26
N LEU A 41 14.08 -5.98 -9.32
CA LEU A 41 13.76 -4.75 -8.59
C LEU A 41 14.13 -3.54 -9.42
N LYS A 42 13.31 -2.51 -9.34
CA LYS A 42 13.50 -1.24 -10.05
C LYS A 42 13.60 -0.09 -9.06
N GLU A 43 14.29 0.95 -9.48
CA GLU A 43 14.32 2.19 -8.71
C GLU A 43 12.91 2.76 -8.58
N GLY A 44 12.48 3.00 -7.35
CA GLY A 44 11.12 3.43 -7.03
C GLY A 44 10.18 2.33 -6.54
N ASP A 45 10.60 1.05 -6.60
CA ASP A 45 9.87 -0.02 -5.92
C ASP A 45 9.92 0.18 -4.40
N VAL A 46 8.83 -0.17 -3.71
CA VAL A 46 8.78 -0.16 -2.25
C VAL A 46 8.80 -1.59 -1.74
N LEU A 47 9.77 -1.88 -0.88
CA LEU A 47 9.96 -3.21 -0.31
C LEU A 47 9.61 -3.20 1.18
N ARG A 48 8.98 -4.27 1.63
CA ARG A 48 8.75 -4.59 3.04
C ARG A 48 9.69 -5.71 3.46
N LEU A 49 10.42 -5.50 4.54
CA LEU A 49 11.18 -6.54 5.21
C LEU A 49 10.33 -7.14 6.32
N CYS A 50 10.08 -8.42 6.24
CA CYS A 50 9.32 -9.16 7.23
C CYS A 50 10.25 -9.72 8.33
N PRO A 51 9.75 -9.91 9.57
CA PRO A 51 10.56 -10.46 10.68
C PRO A 51 11.11 -11.86 10.42
N ASP A 52 10.47 -12.63 9.54
CA ASP A 52 10.91 -13.97 9.10
C ASP A 52 12.02 -13.93 8.04
N GLY A 53 12.51 -12.73 7.68
CA GLY A 53 13.53 -12.53 6.65
C GLY A 53 12.99 -12.44 5.22
N MET A 54 11.67 -12.58 5.02
CA MET A 54 11.07 -12.43 3.70
C MET A 54 11.10 -10.97 3.24
N ILE A 55 11.43 -10.75 1.97
CA ILE A 55 11.36 -9.45 1.30
C ILE A 55 10.14 -9.45 0.38
N GLN A 56 9.20 -8.59 0.66
CA GLN A 56 7.99 -8.42 -0.15
C GLN A 56 8.07 -7.10 -0.94
N ARG A 57 7.82 -7.13 -2.23
CA ARG A 57 7.58 -5.91 -3.02
C ARG A 57 6.10 -5.52 -2.82
N VAL A 58 5.89 -4.42 -2.12
CA VAL A 58 4.55 -3.91 -1.76
C VAL A 58 4.06 -2.80 -2.67
N PHE A 59 4.97 -2.23 -3.47
CA PHE A 59 4.66 -1.30 -4.56
C PHE A 59 5.68 -1.51 -5.68
N GLU A 60 5.22 -1.64 -6.90
CA GLU A 60 6.02 -1.82 -8.11
C GLU A 60 5.88 -0.59 -9.01
N ILE A 61 6.98 0.15 -9.21
CA ILE A 61 6.96 1.41 -9.95
C ILE A 61 6.55 1.26 -11.42
N GLN A 62 6.83 0.11 -12.01
CA GLN A 62 6.51 -0.19 -13.41
C GLN A 62 5.15 -0.90 -13.58
N SER A 63 4.47 -1.26 -12.51
CA SER A 63 3.15 -1.88 -12.58
C SER A 63 2.10 -0.84 -12.93
N GLU A 64 1.25 -1.15 -13.89
CA GLU A 64 0.11 -0.29 -14.25
C GLU A 64 -0.91 -0.19 -13.12
N GLN A 65 -0.96 -1.18 -12.24
CA GLN A 65 -1.88 -1.22 -11.11
C GLN A 65 -1.23 -1.83 -9.87
N ASN A 66 -1.13 -1.05 -8.81
CA ASN A 66 -0.73 -1.52 -7.50
C ASN A 66 -1.96 -1.65 -6.59
N VAL A 67 -2.01 -2.70 -5.78
CA VAL A 67 -3.12 -2.93 -4.84
C VAL A 67 -2.62 -2.71 -3.41
N LEU A 68 -3.28 -1.80 -2.69
CA LEU A 68 -3.07 -1.59 -1.26
C LEU A 68 -4.24 -2.18 -0.48
N PHE A 69 -3.95 -3.18 0.32
CA PHE A 69 -4.92 -3.88 1.14
C PHE A 69 -5.06 -3.17 2.49
N LEU A 70 -6.24 -2.60 2.76
CA LEU A 70 -6.44 -1.69 3.90
C LEU A 70 -6.89 -2.39 5.17
N THR A 71 -7.80 -3.34 5.05
CA THR A 71 -8.43 -3.98 6.21
C THR A 71 -9.09 -5.31 5.81
N GLU A 72 -9.20 -6.22 6.76
CA GLU A 72 -9.99 -7.44 6.61
C GLU A 72 -11.42 -7.27 7.12
N ARG A 73 -11.72 -6.15 7.75
CA ARG A 73 -13.08 -5.82 8.20
C ARG A 73 -13.99 -5.62 7.01
N CYS A 74 -15.20 -6.17 7.10
CA CYS A 74 -16.24 -5.96 6.10
C CYS A 74 -17.62 -5.94 6.79
N ASN A 75 -18.53 -5.12 6.27
CA ASN A 75 -19.93 -5.05 6.69
C ASN A 75 -20.89 -5.80 5.76
N SER A 76 -20.34 -6.68 4.90
CA SER A 76 -21.10 -7.55 4.00
C SER A 76 -20.61 -9.00 4.12
N ARG A 77 -21.50 -9.95 3.89
CA ARG A 77 -21.19 -11.39 3.86
C ARG A 77 -21.55 -11.96 2.49
N CYS A 78 -20.82 -11.50 1.47
CA CYS A 78 -21.06 -11.95 0.09
C CYS A 78 -20.71 -13.43 -0.04
N ILE A 79 -21.61 -14.22 -0.60
CA ILE A 79 -21.45 -15.68 -0.70
C ILE A 79 -20.25 -16.08 -1.60
N MET A 80 -19.89 -15.24 -2.58
CA MET A 80 -18.76 -15.47 -3.48
C MET A 80 -17.44 -14.92 -2.94
N CYS A 81 -17.41 -14.25 -1.79
CA CYS A 81 -16.20 -13.64 -1.27
C CYS A 81 -15.30 -14.71 -0.64
N PRO A 82 -14.06 -14.92 -1.17
CA PRO A 82 -13.16 -15.92 -0.61
C PRO A 82 -12.47 -15.44 0.67
N GLN A 83 -12.64 -14.15 1.03
CA GLN A 83 -11.91 -13.55 2.13
C GLN A 83 -12.67 -13.71 3.45
N PRO A 84 -12.08 -14.33 4.47
CA PRO A 84 -12.66 -14.36 5.81
C PRO A 84 -12.68 -12.94 6.40
N GLN A 85 -13.73 -12.63 7.16
CA GLN A 85 -13.82 -11.37 7.88
C GLN A 85 -13.04 -11.47 9.19
N MET A 86 -11.99 -10.67 9.32
CA MET A 86 -11.14 -10.59 10.49
C MET A 86 -11.06 -9.15 10.98
N PRO A 87 -10.76 -8.91 12.28
CA PRO A 87 -10.72 -7.55 12.84
C PRO A 87 -9.46 -6.74 12.47
N TYR A 88 -8.62 -7.27 11.59
CA TYR A 88 -7.34 -6.66 11.26
C TYR A 88 -7.47 -5.42 10.38
N ASP A 89 -6.64 -4.43 10.66
CA ASP A 89 -6.56 -3.17 9.93
C ASP A 89 -5.08 -2.83 9.65
N TYR A 90 -4.76 -2.60 8.39
CA TYR A 90 -3.40 -2.37 7.90
C TYR A 90 -3.15 -0.91 7.50
N SER A 91 -4.04 0.00 7.90
CA SER A 91 -3.96 1.41 7.50
C SER A 91 -2.65 2.09 7.88
N ASP A 92 -2.02 1.70 8.99
CA ASP A 92 -0.70 2.21 9.38
C ASP A 92 0.40 1.79 8.41
N ASP A 93 0.39 0.54 7.99
CA ASP A 93 1.35 0.03 7.02
C ASP A 93 1.13 0.66 5.65
N VAL A 94 -0.13 0.80 5.23
CA VAL A 94 -0.49 1.49 3.97
C VAL A 94 0.00 2.95 3.99
N ILE A 95 -0.15 3.66 5.10
CA ILE A 95 0.36 5.03 5.26
C ILE A 95 1.88 5.07 5.10
N LYS A 96 2.61 4.11 5.67
CA LYS A 96 4.07 4.01 5.52
C LYS A 96 4.46 3.71 4.06
N ILE A 97 3.76 2.79 3.40
CA ILE A 97 3.97 2.49 1.97
C ILE A 97 3.80 3.77 1.15
N LEU A 98 2.68 4.48 1.33
CA LEU A 98 2.42 5.74 0.64
C LEU A 98 3.49 6.81 0.88
N GLN A 99 4.16 6.81 2.03
CA GLN A 99 5.27 7.76 2.29
C GLN A 99 6.52 7.46 1.47
N CYS A 100 6.68 6.24 1.01
CA CYS A 100 7.86 5.78 0.28
C CYS A 100 7.67 5.80 -1.24
N ILE A 101 6.42 5.95 -1.72
CA ILE A 101 6.14 6.02 -3.16
C ILE A 101 6.77 7.30 -3.72
N PRO A 102 7.54 7.21 -4.81
CA PRO A 102 8.10 8.40 -5.46
C PRO A 102 7.01 9.34 -5.98
N ASN A 103 7.20 10.65 -5.83
CA ASN A 103 6.23 11.66 -6.31
C ASN A 103 5.97 11.60 -7.83
N LYS A 104 6.89 10.98 -8.59
CA LYS A 104 6.77 10.77 -10.05
C LYS A 104 6.07 9.48 -10.42
N ALA A 105 5.60 8.70 -9.42
CA ALA A 105 4.89 7.47 -9.71
C ALA A 105 3.65 7.77 -10.55
N LEU A 106 3.51 7.04 -11.64
CA LEU A 106 2.36 7.06 -12.55
C LEU A 106 1.50 5.84 -12.25
N HIS A 107 0.35 5.74 -12.92
CA HIS A 107 -0.52 4.57 -12.90
C HIS A 107 -1.57 4.57 -11.78
N HIS A 108 -2.19 3.42 -11.59
CA HIS A 108 -3.32 3.28 -10.69
C HIS A 108 -2.89 2.69 -9.33
N ILE A 109 -3.50 3.19 -8.26
CA ILE A 109 -3.47 2.54 -6.95
C ILE A 109 -4.88 2.10 -6.60
N CYS A 110 -5.06 0.80 -6.47
CA CYS A 110 -6.32 0.21 -6.04
C CYS A 110 -6.34 0.04 -4.52
N LEU A 111 -7.30 0.69 -3.86
CA LEU A 111 -7.60 0.50 -2.45
C LEU A 111 -8.57 -0.66 -2.32
N SER A 112 -8.11 -1.75 -1.71
CA SER A 112 -8.85 -3.00 -1.55
C SER A 112 -8.84 -3.46 -0.09
N GLY A 113 -9.56 -4.55 0.18
CA GLY A 113 -9.67 -5.17 1.49
C GLY A 113 -10.97 -5.95 1.62
N GLY A 114 -11.42 -6.19 2.84
CA GLY A 114 -12.79 -6.60 3.09
C GLY A 114 -13.76 -5.50 2.63
N GLU A 115 -13.75 -4.38 3.34
CA GLU A 115 -14.40 -3.13 2.91
C GLU A 115 -13.49 -1.94 3.24
N PRO A 116 -12.83 -1.33 2.27
CA PRO A 116 -11.85 -0.27 2.49
C PRO A 116 -12.39 0.95 3.25
N THR A 117 -13.68 1.27 3.11
CA THR A 117 -14.31 2.39 3.82
C THR A 117 -14.43 2.17 5.34
N LEU A 118 -14.19 0.94 5.82
CA LEU A 118 -14.13 0.60 7.25
C LEU A 118 -12.72 0.67 7.83
N SER A 119 -11.70 0.97 7.02
CA SER A 119 -10.34 1.16 7.49
C SER A 119 -10.26 2.32 8.48
N ALA A 120 -9.57 2.12 9.59
CA ALA A 120 -9.50 3.06 10.71
C ALA A 120 -8.95 4.44 10.29
N LYS A 121 -8.06 4.48 9.28
CA LYS A 121 -7.40 5.70 8.82
C LYS A 121 -7.69 6.02 7.34
N ILE A 122 -8.87 5.64 6.85
CA ILE A 122 -9.25 5.87 5.44
C ILE A 122 -9.06 7.32 5.01
N PHE A 123 -9.46 8.30 5.84
CA PHE A 123 -9.33 9.72 5.50
C PHE A 123 -7.87 10.19 5.44
N ASP A 124 -6.98 9.63 6.26
CA ASP A 124 -5.55 9.97 6.22
C ASP A 124 -4.88 9.37 4.98
N ILE A 125 -5.28 8.17 4.57
CA ILE A 125 -4.85 7.54 3.32
C ILE A 125 -5.29 8.39 2.13
N LEU A 126 -6.55 8.82 2.08
CA LEU A 126 -7.08 9.67 1.02
C LEU A 126 -6.33 11.01 0.93
N LYS A 127 -6.10 11.69 2.07
CA LYS A 127 -5.30 12.94 2.12
C LYS A 127 -3.89 12.75 1.57
N ARG A 128 -3.27 11.59 1.83
CA ARG A 128 -1.93 11.30 1.30
C ARG A 128 -1.97 11.08 -0.20
N LEU A 129 -2.96 10.36 -0.70
CA LEU A 129 -3.14 10.14 -2.14
C LEU A 129 -3.31 11.44 -2.93
N LYS A 130 -3.89 12.50 -2.34
CA LYS A 130 -3.95 13.83 -2.97
C LYS A 130 -2.57 14.43 -3.30
N LYS A 131 -1.51 13.98 -2.65
CA LYS A 131 -0.15 14.48 -2.89
C LYS A 131 0.49 13.91 -4.15
N TYR A 132 -0.13 12.93 -4.78
CA TYR A 132 0.35 12.23 -5.98
C TYR A 132 -0.51 12.60 -7.18
N PRO A 133 -0.21 13.70 -7.90
CA PRO A 133 -1.09 14.22 -8.95
C PRO A 133 -1.21 13.31 -10.17
N PHE A 134 -0.23 12.41 -10.35
CA PHE A 134 -0.18 11.49 -11.49
C PHE A 134 -0.72 10.09 -11.17
N ILE A 135 -1.08 9.83 -9.93
CA ILE A 135 -1.72 8.59 -9.52
C ILE A 135 -3.23 8.76 -9.63
N GLN A 136 -3.89 7.79 -10.26
CA GLN A 136 -5.36 7.68 -10.25
C GLN A 136 -5.76 6.61 -9.22
N PRO A 137 -6.28 6.99 -8.04
CA PRO A 137 -6.74 6.02 -7.06
C PRO A 137 -8.06 5.39 -7.50
N ILE A 138 -8.18 4.08 -7.25
CA ILE A 138 -9.40 3.30 -7.43
C ILE A 138 -9.78 2.75 -6.06
N ILE A 139 -11.01 2.85 -5.63
CA ILE A 139 -11.51 2.17 -4.44
C ILE A 139 -12.51 1.09 -4.82
N LEU A 140 -12.24 -0.14 -4.38
CA LEU A 140 -13.18 -1.26 -4.50
C LEU A 140 -14.04 -1.28 -3.24
N THR A 141 -15.31 -0.90 -3.33
CA THR A 141 -16.18 -0.77 -2.16
C THR A 141 -17.57 -1.33 -2.43
N ASN A 142 -18.19 -1.90 -1.40
CA ASN A 142 -19.61 -2.30 -1.48
C ASN A 142 -20.58 -1.10 -1.40
N GLY A 143 -20.08 0.10 -1.20
CA GLY A 143 -20.84 1.34 -1.23
C GLY A 143 -21.72 1.62 0.01
N ARG A 144 -21.89 0.68 0.94
CA ARG A 144 -22.84 0.79 2.06
C ARG A 144 -22.54 1.99 2.98
N LYS A 145 -21.27 2.33 3.17
CA LYS A 145 -20.87 3.45 4.04
C LYS A 145 -21.28 4.80 3.46
N PHE A 146 -21.51 4.89 2.16
CA PHE A 146 -21.97 6.12 1.49
C PHE A 146 -23.44 6.45 1.73
N SER A 147 -24.21 5.62 2.46
CA SER A 147 -25.52 6.00 2.97
C SER A 147 -25.44 6.99 4.16
N ASP A 148 -24.28 7.08 4.82
CA ASP A 148 -24.03 8.02 5.93
C ASP A 148 -23.56 9.36 5.36
N LYS A 149 -24.40 10.40 5.46
CA LYS A 149 -24.10 11.75 4.95
C LYS A 149 -22.85 12.36 5.59
N ASN A 150 -22.59 12.12 6.88
CA ASN A 150 -21.41 12.65 7.55
C ASN A 150 -20.14 12.00 7.01
N PHE A 151 -20.19 10.69 6.80
CA PHE A 151 -19.08 9.96 6.16
C PHE A 151 -18.81 10.48 4.74
N VAL A 152 -19.87 10.64 3.93
CA VAL A 152 -19.75 11.15 2.55
C VAL A 152 -19.10 12.53 2.52
N ASN A 153 -19.54 13.45 3.37
CA ASN A 153 -18.97 14.80 3.44
C ASN A 153 -17.47 14.77 3.78
N GLN A 154 -17.08 13.94 4.74
CA GLN A 154 -15.66 13.76 5.08
C GLN A 154 -14.89 13.07 3.96
N PHE A 155 -15.49 12.08 3.32
CA PHE A 155 -14.86 11.34 2.23
C PHE A 155 -14.56 12.26 1.05
N ILE A 156 -15.54 13.03 0.54
CA ILE A 156 -15.38 13.99 -0.55
C ILE A 156 -14.31 15.04 -0.22
N LYS A 157 -14.32 15.56 1.01
CA LYS A 157 -13.31 16.53 1.47
C LYS A 157 -11.89 15.99 1.38
N ASN A 158 -11.69 14.69 1.61
CA ASN A 158 -10.37 14.07 1.69
C ASN A 158 -9.98 13.29 0.43
N ALA A 159 -10.93 12.84 -0.39
CA ALA A 159 -10.64 12.07 -1.60
C ALA A 159 -9.96 12.90 -2.69
N PRO A 160 -9.02 12.31 -3.46
CA PRO A 160 -8.53 12.91 -4.70
C PRO A 160 -9.68 13.14 -5.70
N PHE A 161 -9.61 14.22 -6.48
CA PHE A 161 -10.67 14.58 -7.44
C PHE A 161 -10.81 13.58 -8.59
N ASN A 162 -9.69 12.89 -8.93
CA ASN A 162 -9.62 11.90 -10.01
C ASN A 162 -9.84 10.46 -9.52
N MET A 163 -10.41 10.27 -8.33
CA MET A 163 -10.63 8.95 -7.75
C MET A 163 -11.76 8.20 -8.47
N ILE A 164 -11.53 6.94 -8.78
CA ILE A 164 -12.52 6.02 -9.35
C ILE A 164 -13.17 5.22 -8.21
N TYR A 165 -14.50 5.09 -8.29
CA TYR A 165 -15.31 4.28 -7.38
C TYR A 165 -15.80 3.03 -8.11
N ALA A 166 -15.26 1.88 -7.76
CA ALA A 166 -15.68 0.60 -8.32
C ALA A 166 -16.63 -0.08 -7.33
N ILE A 167 -17.92 -0.03 -7.62
CA ILE A 167 -18.97 -0.63 -6.80
C ILE A 167 -19.55 -1.81 -7.56
N PRO A 168 -19.40 -3.06 -7.08
CA PRO A 168 -19.97 -4.23 -7.73
C PRO A 168 -21.50 -4.22 -7.57
N LEU A 169 -22.19 -4.40 -8.69
CA LEU A 169 -23.64 -4.61 -8.72
C LEU A 169 -23.89 -6.09 -9.00
N TYR A 170 -24.53 -6.76 -8.07
CA TYR A 170 -24.94 -8.15 -8.23
C TYR A 170 -26.45 -8.19 -8.45
N SER A 171 -26.87 -8.82 -9.56
CA SER A 171 -28.28 -9.07 -9.87
C SER A 171 -28.70 -10.45 -9.37
#